data_c85d59eb6ca975d0cf489b3da7205695
#
_entry.id   c85d59eb6ca975d0cf489b3da7205695
#
_cell.length_a   1.000
_cell.length_b   1.000
_cell.length_c   1.000
_cell.angle_alpha   90.00
_cell.angle_beta   90.00
_cell.angle_gamma   90.00
#
_symmetry.space_group_name_H-M   'P 1'
#
loop_
_entity.id
_entity.type
_entity.pdbx_description
1 polymer ?
#
loop_
_entity_poly.entity_id
_entity_poly.type
_entity_poly.pdbx_seq_one_letter_code
_entity_poly.pdbx_strand_id
1 'polypeptide(L)'
;MKKMKFLVSQLYMLALLVLPFISSSCSDDDDPKVEITLGIEDGATVNVGQIIQLEAQINNTNTQGEIEYNWEVNGESVSNESNYTFMANEKGTYTITLNIINNNDNFQKSISINAQMYPSSFYVVNEGKYGTPGSVNRYQKGEWNYKIISELGNTSTVGVVNGNYIYIVSKDSPFLVKAELSNYSIVDKIEDGLGDNGQGNNFCIINDQTGILTTTNGAFKVNLNPLTLGEKLNDMDNVKNDKEDIYKTENYLFIRSQETVKVYNINDLSFNKQIGTEIKTGFALTKDGMLWAANSNKLVKSNPNSLESEEIQLPNNLKIFIDTTYKPSGLCASITENALYFAHAPNFNGTDIYKFDITTQNVNKFFTAPTNYSGYGAGIQVNPQNGDVYLIYTENGWGAHYLNTYIYVVDGVTGTQKAIIDYTGEYWFPSTITFQ
;
A
#
# COMPACT_ATOMS: atom_id res chain seq x y z
N MET A 1 -58.90 2.75 28.51
CA MET A 1 -58.72 1.89 29.70
C MET A 1 -58.25 0.51 29.27
N LYS A 2 -56.97 0.17 29.52
CA LYS A 2 -56.42 -1.11 29.89
C LYS A 2 -54.91 -0.95 29.92
N LYS A 3 -54.37 -0.96 31.14
CA LYS A 3 -52.96 -0.95 31.47
C LYS A 3 -52.39 -2.33 31.10
N MET A 4 -51.30 -2.36 30.33
CA MET A 4 -50.53 -3.57 30.12
C MET A 4 -49.23 -3.44 30.87
N LYS A 5 -49.03 -4.35 31.82
CA LYS A 5 -47.89 -4.45 32.73
C LYS A 5 -46.70 -5.00 31.95
N PHE A 6 -45.56 -4.33 32.01
CA PHE A 6 -44.24 -4.90 31.63
C PHE A 6 -43.78 -5.82 32.73
N LEU A 7 -43.57 -7.10 32.37
CA LEU A 7 -42.86 -8.11 33.21
C LEU A 7 -41.37 -8.01 32.92
N VAL A 8 -40.62 -7.56 33.91
CA VAL A 8 -39.14 -7.62 33.87
C VAL A 8 -38.77 -9.03 34.32
N SER A 9 -38.26 -9.83 33.43
CA SER A 9 -37.62 -11.13 33.72
C SER A 9 -36.19 -10.89 34.12
N GLN A 10 -35.89 -11.06 35.40
CA GLN A 10 -34.53 -11.15 35.94
C GLN A 10 -33.97 -12.53 35.62
N LEU A 11 -32.96 -12.56 34.75
CA LEU A 11 -32.16 -13.75 34.51
C LEU A 11 -31.07 -13.85 35.60
N TYR A 12 -31.24 -14.78 36.53
CA TYR A 12 -30.24 -15.11 37.54
C TYR A 12 -29.07 -15.83 36.86
N MET A 13 -27.92 -15.20 36.90
CA MET A 13 -26.64 -15.79 36.50
C MET A 13 -26.16 -16.69 37.64
N LEU A 14 -26.30 -18.00 37.45
CA LEU A 14 -25.79 -19.01 38.38
C LEU A 14 -24.28 -19.17 38.18
N ALA A 15 -23.48 -18.50 39.01
CA ALA A 15 -22.04 -18.71 39.06
C ALA A 15 -21.77 -20.06 39.73
N LEU A 16 -21.41 -21.07 38.95
CA LEU A 16 -20.87 -22.32 39.47
C LEU A 16 -19.44 -22.07 39.96
N LEU A 17 -19.29 -21.94 41.26
CA LEU A 17 -18.02 -22.02 41.96
C LEU A 17 -17.54 -23.48 41.90
N VAL A 18 -16.62 -23.78 40.98
CA VAL A 18 -15.83 -25.01 41.02
C VAL A 18 -14.71 -24.77 42.02
N LEU A 19 -14.87 -25.30 43.23
CA LEU A 19 -13.81 -25.41 44.21
C LEU A 19 -12.80 -26.46 43.71
N PRO A 20 -11.52 -26.14 43.58
CA PRO A 20 -10.51 -27.18 43.34
C PRO A 20 -10.36 -27.99 44.65
N PHE A 21 -10.60 -29.28 44.55
CA PHE A 21 -10.16 -30.21 45.59
C PHE A 21 -8.63 -30.20 45.60
N ILE A 22 -8.08 -29.59 46.65
CA ILE A 22 -6.65 -29.70 46.95
C ILE A 22 -6.47 -31.06 47.60
N SER A 23 -6.12 -32.07 46.82
CA SER A 23 -5.47 -33.28 47.35
C SER A 23 -4.01 -32.93 47.61
N SER A 24 -3.66 -32.62 48.84
CA SER A 24 -2.27 -32.55 49.27
C SER A 24 -1.68 -33.95 49.22
N SER A 25 -1.04 -34.31 48.11
CA SER A 25 -0.06 -35.37 48.07
C SER A 25 1.30 -34.69 48.21
N CYS A 26 1.90 -34.81 49.38
CA CYS A 26 3.33 -34.56 49.54
C CYS A 26 4.08 -35.65 48.80
N SER A 27 4.63 -35.28 47.67
CA SER A 27 5.85 -35.84 47.11
C SER A 27 6.72 -34.66 46.77
N ASP A 28 7.79 -34.49 47.55
CA ASP A 28 8.92 -33.63 47.23
C ASP A 28 9.63 -34.20 45.97
N ASP A 29 9.13 -33.83 44.81
CA ASP A 29 9.86 -33.88 43.56
C ASP A 29 9.89 -32.44 43.02
N ASP A 30 10.89 -31.68 43.48
CA ASP A 30 11.34 -30.42 42.90
C ASP A 30 12.07 -30.71 41.58
N ASP A 31 11.40 -31.38 40.64
CA ASP A 31 11.89 -31.39 39.26
C ASP A 31 11.64 -29.98 38.66
N PRO A 32 12.68 -29.30 38.22
CA PRO A 32 12.54 -27.98 37.64
C PRO A 32 11.62 -28.07 36.42
N LYS A 33 10.41 -27.50 36.55
CA LYS A 33 9.48 -27.42 35.44
C LYS A 33 10.09 -26.50 34.38
N VAL A 34 10.52 -27.10 33.28
CA VAL A 34 10.94 -26.32 32.09
C VAL A 34 9.72 -25.64 31.51
N GLU A 35 9.76 -24.30 31.46
CA GLU A 35 8.75 -23.52 30.82
C GLU A 35 9.27 -23.05 29.45
N ILE A 36 8.54 -23.38 28.38
CA ILE A 36 8.88 -23.00 27.01
C ILE A 36 7.85 -21.96 26.53
N THR A 37 8.33 -20.79 26.11
CA THR A 37 7.53 -19.80 25.42
C THR A 37 8.06 -19.59 24.01
N LEU A 38 7.17 -19.26 23.06
CA LEU A 38 7.51 -19.16 21.62
C LEU A 38 7.40 -17.72 21.07
N GLY A 39 7.26 -16.73 21.96
CA GLY A 39 7.15 -15.33 21.55
C GLY A 39 5.78 -14.93 20.96
N ILE A 40 4.83 -15.88 20.85
CA ILE A 40 3.47 -15.64 20.41
C ILE A 40 2.51 -16.51 21.24
N GLU A 41 1.28 -16.05 21.47
CA GLU A 41 0.27 -16.76 22.23
C GLU A 41 -0.37 -17.89 21.42
N ASP A 42 -0.82 -18.96 22.12
CA ASP A 42 -1.64 -20.01 21.52
C ASP A 42 -2.99 -19.44 21.05
N GLY A 43 -3.42 -19.82 19.85
CA GLY A 43 -4.64 -19.28 19.22
C GLY A 43 -4.46 -17.91 18.57
N ALA A 44 -3.26 -17.37 18.50
CA ALA A 44 -2.99 -16.07 17.87
C ALA A 44 -3.49 -16.02 16.43
N THR A 45 -3.98 -14.84 16.03
CA THR A 45 -4.39 -14.58 14.66
C THR A 45 -3.32 -13.78 13.92
N VAL A 46 -2.90 -14.27 12.76
CA VAL A 46 -1.93 -13.62 11.87
C VAL A 46 -2.51 -13.45 10.47
N ASN A 47 -1.89 -12.63 9.63
CA ASN A 47 -2.31 -12.51 8.24
C ASN A 47 -1.49 -13.43 7.33
N VAL A 48 -2.09 -13.89 6.24
CA VAL A 48 -1.37 -14.58 5.17
C VAL A 48 -0.25 -13.68 4.66
N GLY A 49 0.96 -14.25 4.56
CA GLY A 49 2.17 -13.52 4.20
C GLY A 49 2.76 -12.65 5.30
N GLN A 50 2.21 -12.67 6.53
CA GLN A 50 2.83 -11.99 7.68
C GLN A 50 4.04 -12.79 8.16
N ILE A 51 5.15 -12.09 8.39
CA ILE A 51 6.37 -12.68 8.94
C ILE A 51 6.29 -12.65 10.48
N ILE A 52 6.41 -13.82 11.11
CA ILE A 52 6.40 -14.00 12.56
C ILE A 52 7.74 -14.60 12.98
N GLN A 53 8.45 -13.93 13.88
CA GLN A 53 9.66 -14.47 14.50
C GLN A 53 9.27 -15.27 15.74
N LEU A 54 9.59 -16.54 15.73
CA LEU A 54 9.38 -17.46 16.86
C LEU A 54 10.72 -17.71 17.52
N GLU A 55 10.79 -17.45 18.83
CA GLU A 55 12.00 -17.61 19.63
C GLU A 55 11.70 -18.55 20.80
N ALA A 56 12.53 -19.59 20.96
CA ALA A 56 12.44 -20.48 22.10
C ALA A 56 13.04 -19.78 23.33
N GLN A 57 12.20 -19.44 24.31
CA GLN A 57 12.67 -19.03 25.63
C GLN A 57 12.44 -20.16 26.61
N ILE A 58 13.52 -20.67 27.22
CA ILE A 58 13.52 -21.80 28.09
C ILE A 58 13.91 -21.32 29.50
N ASN A 59 12.98 -21.40 30.44
CA ASN A 59 13.20 -21.02 31.81
C ASN A 59 13.41 -22.27 32.67
N ASN A 60 14.24 -22.17 33.74
CA ASN A 60 14.51 -23.21 34.72
C ASN A 60 15.20 -24.46 34.19
N THR A 61 16.19 -24.31 33.34
CA THR A 61 17.02 -25.43 32.90
C THR A 61 18.29 -25.52 33.74
N ASN A 62 18.51 -26.67 34.40
CA ASN A 62 19.84 -27.10 34.85
C ASN A 62 20.66 -27.59 33.63
N THR A 63 20.63 -26.83 32.55
CA THR A 63 21.18 -27.25 31.25
C THR A 63 22.68 -27.10 31.24
N GLN A 64 23.38 -28.15 31.69
CA GLN A 64 24.75 -28.41 31.29
C GLN A 64 24.69 -29.35 30.08
N GLY A 65 24.78 -28.83 28.87
CA GLY A 65 24.78 -29.63 27.66
C GLY A 65 24.39 -28.85 26.43
N GLU A 66 24.58 -29.46 25.28
CA GLU A 66 24.14 -28.95 23.99
C GLU A 66 22.61 -29.12 23.87
N ILE A 67 21.92 -28.08 23.43
CA ILE A 67 20.47 -28.09 23.24
C ILE A 67 20.21 -28.27 21.75
N GLU A 68 19.44 -29.30 21.40
CA GLU A 68 18.96 -29.53 20.04
C GLU A 68 17.51 -29.05 19.93
N TYR A 69 17.21 -28.35 18.83
CA TYR A 69 15.89 -27.84 18.52
C TYR A 69 15.33 -28.55 17.29
N ASN A 70 14.05 -28.78 17.24
CA ASN A 70 13.32 -29.17 16.03
C ASN A 70 11.95 -28.50 16.00
N TRP A 71 11.81 -27.57 15.06
CA TRP A 71 10.54 -26.90 14.76
C TRP A 71 9.77 -27.69 13.72
N GLU A 72 8.48 -27.87 13.98
CA GLU A 72 7.55 -28.50 13.06
C GLU A 72 6.37 -27.58 12.78
N VAL A 73 5.90 -27.57 11.53
CA VAL A 73 4.65 -26.94 11.11
C VAL A 73 3.73 -28.03 10.59
N ASN A 74 2.56 -28.19 11.21
CA ASN A 74 1.59 -29.25 10.90
C ASN A 74 2.20 -30.67 10.90
N GLY A 75 3.21 -30.90 11.74
CA GLY A 75 3.92 -32.19 11.87
C GLY A 75 5.07 -32.39 10.87
N GLU A 76 5.36 -31.42 10.04
CA GLU A 76 6.54 -31.46 9.14
C GLU A 76 7.70 -30.64 9.74
N SER A 77 8.89 -31.21 9.82
CA SER A 77 10.09 -30.55 10.34
C SER A 77 10.53 -29.43 9.37
N VAL A 78 10.75 -28.21 9.90
CA VAL A 78 11.03 -27.01 9.11
C VAL A 78 12.33 -26.30 9.51
N SER A 79 12.82 -26.48 10.75
CA SER A 79 14.06 -25.85 11.22
C SER A 79 14.62 -26.56 12.44
N ASN A 80 15.97 -26.54 12.58
CA ASN A 80 16.69 -27.03 13.78
C ASN A 80 17.41 -25.91 14.53
N GLU A 81 17.12 -24.67 14.23
CA GLU A 81 17.71 -23.50 14.87
C GLU A 81 16.95 -23.13 16.17
N SER A 82 17.58 -22.34 17.05
CA SER A 82 16.94 -21.85 18.27
C SER A 82 15.74 -20.92 18.02
N ASN A 83 15.64 -20.36 16.82
CA ASN A 83 14.53 -19.53 16.37
C ASN A 83 14.00 -20.02 15.01
N TYR A 84 12.77 -19.64 14.70
CA TYR A 84 12.16 -19.99 13.43
C TYR A 84 11.31 -18.82 12.92
N THR A 85 11.45 -18.52 11.63
CA THR A 85 10.61 -17.51 10.97
C THR A 85 9.41 -18.21 10.33
N PHE A 86 8.23 -18.04 10.92
CA PHE A 86 6.97 -18.56 10.40
C PHE A 86 6.29 -17.56 9.48
N MET A 87 5.73 -18.06 8.38
CA MET A 87 4.84 -17.30 7.49
C MET A 87 3.77 -18.26 6.93
N ALA A 88 2.49 -17.91 7.14
CA ALA A 88 1.40 -18.66 6.54
C ALA A 88 1.25 -18.28 5.07
N ASN A 89 1.19 -19.26 4.17
CA ASN A 89 0.98 -19.04 2.73
C ASN A 89 -0.51 -19.01 2.34
N GLU A 90 -1.37 -19.60 3.16
CA GLU A 90 -2.81 -19.68 2.94
C GLU A 90 -3.57 -19.44 4.24
N LYS A 91 -4.87 -19.11 4.14
CA LYS A 91 -5.72 -19.03 5.32
C LYS A 91 -5.96 -20.42 5.90
N GLY A 92 -5.97 -20.53 7.21
CA GLY A 92 -6.17 -21.79 7.91
C GLY A 92 -5.57 -21.79 9.29
N THR A 93 -5.68 -22.91 9.98
CA THR A 93 -5.04 -23.10 11.27
C THR A 93 -3.76 -23.91 11.09
N TYR A 94 -2.68 -23.41 11.64
CA TYR A 94 -1.37 -24.04 11.65
C TYR A 94 -1.02 -24.46 13.06
N THR A 95 -0.54 -25.69 13.21
CA THR A 95 0.05 -26.15 14.47
C THR A 95 1.55 -26.00 14.39
N ILE A 96 2.12 -25.19 15.28
CA ILE A 96 3.56 -25.02 15.42
C ILE A 96 4.02 -25.81 16.64
N THR A 97 4.94 -26.72 16.45
CA THR A 97 5.49 -27.53 17.53
C THR A 97 7.00 -27.32 17.59
N LEU A 98 7.50 -27.02 18.78
CA LEU A 98 8.92 -27.04 19.10
C LEU A 98 9.22 -28.24 19.97
N ASN A 99 10.10 -29.10 19.48
CA ASN A 99 10.72 -30.19 20.25
C ASN A 99 12.13 -29.75 20.64
N ILE A 100 12.49 -29.94 21.90
CA ILE A 100 13.80 -29.61 22.47
C ILE A 100 14.38 -30.85 23.10
N ILE A 101 15.59 -31.20 22.75
CA ILE A 101 16.37 -32.29 23.35
C ILE A 101 17.55 -31.67 24.08
N ASN A 102 17.67 -31.99 25.37
CA ASN A 102 18.79 -31.59 26.20
C ASN A 102 19.32 -32.82 26.95
N ASN A 103 20.44 -33.30 26.55
CA ASN A 103 20.99 -34.60 26.98
C ASN A 103 20.01 -35.77 26.72
N ASN A 104 19.34 -36.29 27.77
CA ASN A 104 18.36 -37.36 27.66
C ASN A 104 16.90 -36.88 27.89
N ASP A 105 16.74 -35.60 28.15
CA ASP A 105 15.42 -35.00 28.40
C ASP A 105 14.80 -34.41 27.13
N ASN A 106 13.51 -34.71 26.91
CA ASN A 106 12.75 -34.20 25.77
C ASN A 106 11.64 -33.30 26.29
N PHE A 107 11.60 -32.10 25.75
CA PHE A 107 10.57 -31.11 26.02
C PHE A 107 9.83 -30.76 24.75
N GLN A 108 8.53 -30.52 24.85
CA GLN A 108 7.71 -30.15 23.70
C GLN A 108 6.77 -29.00 24.05
N LYS A 109 6.62 -28.08 23.14
CA LYS A 109 5.59 -27.02 23.19
C LYS A 109 4.90 -26.95 21.84
N SER A 110 3.56 -26.97 21.85
CA SER A 110 2.75 -26.78 20.66
C SER A 110 1.80 -25.60 20.87
N ILE A 111 1.60 -24.81 19.83
CA ILE A 111 0.63 -23.72 19.74
C ILE A 111 -0.11 -23.79 18.42
N SER A 112 -1.30 -23.23 18.37
CA SER A 112 -2.09 -23.03 17.16
C SER A 112 -2.00 -21.57 16.72
N ILE A 113 -1.81 -21.35 15.43
CA ILE A 113 -1.85 -20.02 14.79
C ILE A 113 -2.95 -20.02 13.75
N ASN A 114 -3.84 -19.02 13.78
CA ASN A 114 -4.94 -18.86 12.85
C ASN A 114 -4.56 -17.82 11.79
N ALA A 115 -4.29 -18.24 10.57
CA ALA A 115 -4.01 -17.35 9.45
C ALA A 115 -5.30 -16.91 8.75
N GLN A 116 -5.44 -15.61 8.55
CA GLN A 116 -6.55 -14.97 7.84
C GLN A 116 -6.05 -14.09 6.69
N MET A 117 -6.93 -13.76 5.75
CA MET A 117 -6.63 -12.75 4.74
C MET A 117 -6.54 -11.36 5.37
N TYR A 118 -5.65 -10.51 4.86
CA TYR A 118 -5.46 -9.15 5.40
C TYR A 118 -6.76 -8.33 5.30
N PRO A 119 -7.27 -7.75 6.40
CA PRO A 119 -8.58 -7.11 6.44
C PRO A 119 -8.56 -5.68 5.91
N SER A 120 -8.23 -5.48 4.64
CA SER A 120 -8.19 -4.17 3.98
C SER A 120 -9.29 -4.01 2.94
N SER A 121 -9.48 -2.78 2.47
CA SER A 121 -10.38 -2.45 1.37
C SER A 121 -9.75 -1.38 0.49
N PHE A 122 -9.63 -1.67 -0.81
CA PHE A 122 -9.04 -0.78 -1.80
C PHE A 122 -9.44 -1.18 -3.22
N TYR A 123 -9.20 -0.28 -4.15
CA TYR A 123 -9.37 -0.50 -5.59
C TYR A 123 -8.00 -0.63 -6.26
N VAL A 124 -7.91 -1.48 -7.29
CA VAL A 124 -6.76 -1.54 -8.20
C VAL A 124 -7.23 -1.15 -9.58
N VAL A 125 -6.65 -0.09 -10.11
CA VAL A 125 -6.84 0.32 -11.50
C VAL A 125 -5.83 -0.44 -12.35
N ASN A 126 -6.29 -1.13 -13.37
CA ASN A 126 -5.48 -1.91 -14.29
C ASN A 126 -5.40 -1.23 -15.65
N GLU A 127 -4.21 -1.13 -16.20
CA GLU A 127 -4.00 -0.56 -17.54
C GLU A 127 -4.69 -1.37 -18.65
N GLY A 128 -4.83 -2.66 -18.43
CA GLY A 128 -5.21 -3.62 -19.47
C GLY A 128 -4.01 -4.05 -20.31
N LYS A 129 -4.17 -5.14 -21.02
CA LYS A 129 -3.18 -5.60 -22.02
C LYS A 129 -3.09 -4.59 -23.15
N TYR A 130 -1.89 -4.40 -23.72
CA TYR A 130 -1.68 -3.48 -24.85
C TYR A 130 -2.80 -3.58 -25.91
N GLY A 131 -3.43 -2.45 -26.19
CA GLY A 131 -4.55 -2.35 -27.14
C GLY A 131 -5.90 -2.86 -26.61
N THR A 132 -6.03 -3.07 -25.31
CA THR A 132 -7.31 -3.44 -24.67
C THR A 132 -7.69 -2.43 -23.58
N PRO A 133 -8.99 -2.25 -23.31
CA PRO A 133 -9.45 -1.40 -22.24
C PRO A 133 -8.92 -1.81 -20.87
N GLY A 134 -8.69 -0.82 -20.02
CA GLY A 134 -8.41 -1.01 -18.62
C GLY A 134 -9.62 -1.54 -17.82
N SER A 135 -9.40 -1.78 -16.53
CA SER A 135 -10.45 -2.21 -15.62
C SER A 135 -10.14 -1.79 -14.18
N VAL A 136 -11.14 -1.85 -13.32
CA VAL A 136 -10.96 -1.69 -11.87
C VAL A 136 -11.36 -2.97 -11.17
N ASN A 137 -10.50 -3.44 -10.28
CA ASN A 137 -10.79 -4.53 -9.34
C ASN A 137 -10.91 -3.96 -7.93
N ARG A 138 -11.68 -4.63 -7.07
CA ARG A 138 -11.81 -4.27 -5.65
C ARG A 138 -11.37 -5.43 -4.78
N TYR A 139 -10.47 -5.12 -3.86
CA TYR A 139 -10.19 -6.00 -2.72
C TYR A 139 -10.99 -5.50 -1.51
N GLN A 140 -11.67 -6.42 -0.83
CA GLN A 140 -12.45 -6.09 0.35
C GLN A 140 -12.44 -7.25 1.34
N LYS A 141 -11.88 -7.04 2.53
CA LYS A 141 -11.88 -8.01 3.64
C LYS A 141 -11.39 -9.41 3.26
N GLY A 142 -10.36 -9.48 2.43
CA GLY A 142 -9.76 -10.73 2.02
C GLY A 142 -10.30 -11.33 0.72
N GLU A 143 -11.25 -10.67 0.07
CA GLU A 143 -11.88 -11.16 -1.16
C GLU A 143 -11.70 -10.17 -2.31
N TRP A 144 -11.52 -10.71 -3.52
CA TRP A 144 -11.45 -9.95 -4.75
C TRP A 144 -12.80 -9.92 -5.47
N ASN A 145 -13.20 -8.75 -5.92
CA ASN A 145 -14.23 -8.54 -6.92
C ASN A 145 -13.57 -7.99 -8.18
N TYR A 146 -13.55 -8.79 -9.23
CA TYR A 146 -12.81 -8.48 -10.44
C TYR A 146 -13.65 -7.75 -11.48
N LYS A 147 -13.00 -6.82 -12.22
CA LYS A 147 -13.60 -6.07 -13.33
C LYS A 147 -14.94 -5.41 -12.94
N ILE A 148 -14.99 -4.88 -11.72
CA ILE A 148 -16.19 -4.18 -11.21
C ILE A 148 -16.55 -2.97 -12.06
N ILE A 149 -15.53 -2.33 -12.66
CA ILE A 149 -15.69 -1.31 -13.68
C ILE A 149 -14.83 -1.76 -14.87
N SER A 150 -15.45 -1.80 -16.03
CA SER A 150 -14.88 -2.08 -17.35
C SER A 150 -15.34 -0.98 -18.32
N GLU A 151 -15.14 -1.10 -19.60
CA GLU A 151 -15.47 -0.07 -20.59
C GLU A 151 -14.69 1.24 -20.35
N LEU A 152 -13.48 1.12 -19.84
CA LEU A 152 -12.52 2.20 -19.68
C LEU A 152 -11.73 2.42 -20.97
N GLY A 153 -10.98 3.50 -21.05
CA GLY A 153 -10.00 3.67 -22.12
C GLY A 153 -8.84 2.70 -22.01
N ASN A 154 -8.07 2.56 -23.07
CA ASN A 154 -6.84 1.78 -23.03
C ASN A 154 -5.83 2.43 -22.09
N THR A 155 -5.09 1.61 -21.37
CA THR A 155 -4.07 2.06 -20.42
C THR A 155 -4.66 2.99 -19.35
N SER A 156 -5.58 2.43 -18.54
CA SER A 156 -6.10 3.15 -17.35
C SER A 156 -5.02 3.24 -16.28
N THR A 157 -4.79 4.44 -15.77
CA THR A 157 -3.58 4.74 -14.97
C THR A 157 -3.85 5.23 -13.58
N VAL A 158 -4.90 6.01 -13.36
CA VAL A 158 -5.19 6.66 -12.08
C VAL A 158 -6.64 6.45 -11.69
N GLY A 159 -6.88 6.21 -10.42
CA GLY A 159 -8.20 6.21 -9.81
C GLY A 159 -8.27 7.24 -8.68
N VAL A 160 -9.29 8.08 -8.69
CA VAL A 160 -9.52 9.09 -7.65
C VAL A 160 -10.91 8.90 -7.07
N VAL A 161 -11.00 8.56 -5.78
CA VAL A 161 -12.27 8.46 -5.06
C VAL A 161 -12.64 9.84 -4.52
N ASN A 162 -13.88 10.28 -4.78
CA ASN A 162 -14.44 11.48 -4.22
C ASN A 162 -15.93 11.29 -3.91
N GLY A 163 -16.28 11.31 -2.63
CA GLY A 163 -17.64 11.05 -2.17
C GLY A 163 -18.16 9.68 -2.62
N ASN A 164 -19.26 9.68 -3.37
CA ASN A 164 -19.89 8.44 -3.87
C ASN A 164 -19.37 7.99 -5.23
N TYR A 165 -18.33 8.61 -5.75
CA TYR A 165 -17.83 8.36 -7.10
C TYR A 165 -16.36 7.99 -7.11
N ILE A 166 -15.97 7.20 -8.11
CA ILE A 166 -14.59 7.01 -8.52
C ILE A 166 -14.42 7.57 -9.94
N TYR A 167 -13.35 8.31 -10.12
CA TYR A 167 -12.92 8.87 -11.41
C TYR A 167 -11.71 8.09 -11.88
N ILE A 168 -11.73 7.55 -13.09
CA ILE A 168 -10.66 6.75 -13.65
C ILE A 168 -10.10 7.48 -14.86
N VAL A 169 -8.80 7.75 -14.86
CA VAL A 169 -8.07 8.31 -15.99
C VAL A 169 -7.51 7.20 -16.84
N SER A 170 -7.66 7.32 -18.14
CA SER A 170 -7.03 6.44 -19.12
C SER A 170 -6.22 7.26 -20.12
N LYS A 171 -5.17 6.65 -20.62
CA LYS A 171 -4.32 7.23 -21.64
C LYS A 171 -5.11 7.52 -22.92
N ASP A 172 -5.84 6.54 -23.41
CA ASP A 172 -6.68 6.65 -24.59
C ASP A 172 -8.16 6.76 -24.20
N SER A 173 -8.99 7.23 -25.14
CA SER A 173 -10.43 7.45 -24.94
C SER A 173 -11.20 6.17 -24.52
N PRO A 174 -12.17 6.30 -23.59
CA PRO A 174 -12.51 7.49 -22.81
C PRO A 174 -11.40 7.90 -21.83
N PHE A 175 -11.02 9.17 -21.85
CA PHE A 175 -9.89 9.70 -21.08
C PHE A 175 -10.16 9.85 -19.59
N LEU A 176 -11.41 10.11 -19.25
CA LEU A 176 -11.89 10.21 -17.85
C LEU A 176 -13.26 9.57 -17.77
N VAL A 177 -13.41 8.62 -16.87
CA VAL A 177 -14.67 7.94 -16.57
C VAL A 177 -15.08 8.23 -15.14
N LYS A 178 -16.34 8.62 -14.93
CA LYS A 178 -16.97 8.76 -13.62
C LYS A 178 -17.89 7.58 -13.38
N ALA A 179 -17.68 6.83 -12.32
CA ALA A 179 -18.52 5.70 -11.93
C ALA A 179 -18.99 5.80 -10.48
N GLU A 180 -20.15 5.28 -10.19
CA GLU A 180 -20.78 5.29 -8.88
C GLU A 180 -20.19 4.14 -8.01
N LEU A 181 -19.83 4.41 -6.76
CA LEU A 181 -19.25 3.38 -5.87
C LEU A 181 -20.29 2.39 -5.31
N SER A 182 -21.56 2.73 -5.35
CA SER A 182 -22.63 1.89 -4.81
C SER A 182 -22.93 0.65 -5.65
N ASN A 183 -22.79 0.76 -6.98
CA ASN A 183 -23.14 -0.27 -7.95
C ASN A 183 -22.13 -0.41 -9.10
N TYR A 184 -21.10 0.43 -9.11
CA TYR A 184 -20.02 0.50 -10.12
C TYR A 184 -20.50 0.85 -11.54
N SER A 185 -21.70 1.40 -11.69
CA SER A 185 -22.18 1.85 -12.99
C SER A 185 -21.43 3.11 -13.43
N ILE A 186 -21.08 3.17 -14.71
CA ILE A 186 -20.54 4.38 -15.32
C ILE A 186 -21.68 5.41 -15.43
N VAL A 187 -21.45 6.57 -14.88
CA VAL A 187 -22.41 7.68 -14.86
C VAL A 187 -22.16 8.62 -16.02
N ASP A 188 -20.89 8.88 -16.32
CA ASP A 188 -20.49 9.85 -17.32
C ASP A 188 -19.02 9.66 -17.75
N LYS A 189 -18.62 10.20 -18.90
CA LYS A 189 -17.27 10.07 -19.43
C LYS A 189 -16.86 11.23 -20.36
N ILE A 190 -15.54 11.47 -20.42
CA ILE A 190 -14.93 12.39 -21.39
C ILE A 190 -14.22 11.55 -22.46
N GLU A 191 -14.67 11.64 -23.71
CA GLU A 191 -14.20 10.82 -24.82
C GLU A 191 -13.34 11.56 -25.85
N ASP A 192 -13.42 12.90 -25.87
CA ASP A 192 -12.74 13.74 -26.83
C ASP A 192 -12.28 15.09 -26.25
N GLY A 193 -11.77 15.97 -27.08
CA GLY A 193 -11.44 17.36 -26.69
C GLY A 193 -10.01 17.59 -26.23
N LEU A 194 -9.17 16.53 -26.10
CA LEU A 194 -7.78 16.70 -25.66
C LEU A 194 -6.83 17.20 -26.77
N GLY A 195 -7.31 17.38 -28.00
CA GLY A 195 -6.50 17.77 -29.17
C GLY A 195 -5.72 16.60 -29.80
N ASP A 196 -4.91 16.91 -30.81
CA ASP A 196 -4.17 15.91 -31.59
C ASP A 196 -3.22 15.11 -30.68
N ASN A 197 -3.34 13.78 -30.72
CA ASN A 197 -2.56 12.83 -29.90
C ASN A 197 -2.62 13.09 -28.40
N GLY A 198 -3.66 13.79 -27.92
CA GLY A 198 -3.87 14.04 -26.52
C GLY A 198 -4.16 12.75 -25.76
N GLN A 199 -3.53 12.56 -24.58
CA GLN A 199 -3.68 11.40 -23.72
C GLN A 199 -3.90 11.85 -22.29
N GLY A 200 -4.76 11.14 -21.54
CA GLY A 200 -4.96 11.41 -20.12
C GLY A 200 -3.74 10.98 -19.29
N ASN A 201 -3.39 11.76 -18.30
CA ASN A 201 -2.29 11.48 -17.37
C ASN A 201 -2.76 11.32 -15.92
N ASN A 202 -3.32 12.38 -15.33
CA ASN A 202 -3.71 12.37 -13.92
C ASN A 202 -4.96 13.25 -13.69
N PHE A 203 -5.59 13.13 -12.54
CA PHE A 203 -6.79 13.86 -12.19
C PHE A 203 -6.80 14.32 -10.74
N CYS A 204 -7.23 15.55 -10.51
CA CYS A 204 -7.34 16.12 -9.16
C CYS A 204 -8.70 16.81 -8.99
N ILE A 205 -9.39 16.50 -7.91
CA ILE A 205 -10.63 17.20 -7.49
C ILE A 205 -10.25 18.51 -6.80
N ILE A 206 -10.71 19.62 -7.34
CA ILE A 206 -10.50 20.94 -6.76
C ILE A 206 -11.60 21.25 -5.71
N ASN A 207 -12.84 21.06 -6.09
CA ASN A 207 -14.02 21.21 -5.23
C ASN A 207 -15.17 20.34 -5.78
N ASP A 208 -16.37 20.44 -5.21
CA ASP A 208 -17.54 19.62 -5.59
C ASP A 208 -18.01 19.83 -7.05
N GLN A 209 -17.57 20.88 -7.71
CA GLN A 209 -17.98 21.26 -9.07
C GLN A 209 -16.87 21.10 -10.09
N THR A 210 -15.62 21.19 -9.67
CA THR A 210 -14.46 21.35 -10.54
C THR A 210 -13.37 20.33 -10.23
N GLY A 211 -12.87 19.70 -11.27
CA GLY A 211 -11.61 18.94 -11.27
C GLY A 211 -10.63 19.50 -12.29
N ILE A 212 -9.41 18.99 -12.26
CA ILE A 212 -8.39 19.24 -13.28
C ILE A 212 -7.90 17.90 -13.82
N LEU A 213 -8.01 17.73 -15.13
CA LEU A 213 -7.44 16.60 -15.87
C LEU A 213 -6.11 17.06 -16.49
N THR A 214 -5.01 16.45 -16.09
CA THR A 214 -3.73 16.63 -16.77
C THR A 214 -3.61 15.66 -17.93
N THR A 215 -2.99 16.11 -19.00
CA THR A 215 -2.89 15.38 -20.28
C THR A 215 -1.53 15.61 -20.91
N THR A 216 -1.19 14.86 -21.95
CA THR A 216 0.03 15.12 -22.73
C THR A 216 0.03 16.48 -23.43
N ASN A 217 -1.11 17.15 -23.52
CA ASN A 217 -1.28 18.44 -24.18
C ASN A 217 -1.62 19.58 -23.19
N GLY A 218 -1.31 19.41 -21.92
CA GLY A 218 -1.56 20.39 -20.88
C GLY A 218 -2.69 19.98 -19.92
N ALA A 219 -3.09 20.88 -19.07
CA ALA A 219 -4.10 20.63 -18.03
C ALA A 219 -5.41 21.36 -18.36
N PHE A 220 -6.53 20.66 -18.18
CA PHE A 220 -7.87 21.16 -18.50
C PHE A 220 -8.75 21.20 -17.27
N LYS A 221 -9.56 22.23 -17.15
CA LYS A 221 -10.67 22.25 -16.19
C LYS A 221 -11.68 21.17 -16.58
N VAL A 222 -12.26 20.54 -15.59
CA VAL A 222 -13.33 19.56 -15.75
C VAL A 222 -14.49 19.97 -14.85
N ASN A 223 -15.67 20.12 -15.43
CA ASN A 223 -16.89 20.22 -14.65
C ASN A 223 -17.30 18.81 -14.22
N LEU A 224 -17.61 18.63 -12.95
CA LEU A 224 -17.91 17.31 -12.38
C LEU A 224 -19.38 16.89 -12.49
N ASN A 225 -20.28 17.83 -12.81
CA ASN A 225 -21.70 17.55 -12.90
C ASN A 225 -22.45 18.53 -13.84
N PRO A 226 -22.77 18.15 -15.10
CA PRO A 226 -22.33 16.92 -15.78
C PRO A 226 -20.81 16.89 -15.99
N LEU A 227 -20.25 15.69 -16.23
CA LEU A 227 -18.82 15.55 -16.48
C LEU A 227 -18.50 16.07 -17.88
N THR A 228 -17.85 17.23 -17.96
CA THR A 228 -17.49 17.87 -19.23
C THR A 228 -16.10 18.47 -19.18
N LEU A 229 -15.39 18.36 -20.31
CA LEU A 229 -14.11 19.04 -20.48
C LEU A 229 -14.33 20.53 -20.68
N GLY A 230 -13.64 21.34 -19.91
CA GLY A 230 -13.65 22.80 -20.00
C GLY A 230 -12.39 23.35 -20.70
N GLU A 231 -12.06 24.59 -20.39
CA GLU A 231 -10.91 25.29 -20.95
C GLU A 231 -9.59 24.72 -20.41
N LYS A 232 -8.55 24.83 -21.23
CA LYS A 232 -7.17 24.56 -20.82
C LYS A 232 -6.71 25.64 -19.84
N LEU A 233 -5.93 25.26 -18.84
CA LEU A 233 -5.34 26.24 -17.93
C LEU A 233 -4.36 27.16 -18.68
N ASN A 234 -4.29 28.40 -18.24
CA ASN A 234 -3.34 29.38 -18.77
C ASN A 234 -1.89 28.86 -18.62
N ASP A 235 -1.02 29.31 -19.51
CA ASP A 235 0.40 28.94 -19.52
C ASP A 235 0.68 27.45 -19.85
N MET A 236 -0.31 26.75 -20.43
CA MET A 236 -0.22 25.35 -20.88
C MET A 236 -0.24 25.20 -22.42
N ASP A 237 -0.25 26.29 -23.16
CA ASP A 237 -0.44 26.27 -24.60
C ASP A 237 0.70 25.58 -25.40
N ASN A 238 1.93 25.60 -24.87
CA ASN A 238 3.09 25.00 -25.46
C ASN A 238 3.43 23.59 -24.93
N VAL A 239 2.61 23.04 -24.04
CA VAL A 239 2.82 21.70 -23.52
C VAL A 239 2.36 20.67 -24.55
N LYS A 240 3.28 19.80 -24.97
CA LYS A 240 3.02 18.71 -25.91
C LYS A 240 3.84 17.48 -25.53
N ASN A 241 3.19 16.33 -25.61
CA ASN A 241 3.81 15.02 -25.33
C ASN A 241 4.47 14.93 -23.95
N ASP A 242 3.97 15.67 -22.97
CA ASP A 242 4.48 15.65 -21.61
C ASP A 242 3.68 14.70 -20.72
N LYS A 243 4.26 14.35 -19.59
CA LYS A 243 3.64 13.54 -18.56
C LYS A 243 3.51 14.39 -17.33
N GLU A 244 2.29 14.80 -17.06
CA GLU A 244 1.99 15.74 -16.02
C GLU A 244 1.47 15.04 -14.78
N ASP A 245 1.98 15.44 -13.63
CA ASP A 245 1.39 15.11 -12.34
C ASP A 245 0.79 16.34 -11.69
N ILE A 246 -0.10 16.12 -10.73
CA ILE A 246 -0.89 17.17 -10.13
C ILE A 246 -1.05 16.94 -8.63
N TYR A 247 -0.93 18.01 -7.86
CA TYR A 247 -1.17 17.99 -6.42
C TYR A 247 -1.85 19.27 -5.94
N LYS A 248 -2.86 19.13 -5.11
CA LYS A 248 -3.60 20.24 -4.50
C LYS A 248 -3.20 20.44 -3.05
N THR A 249 -2.92 21.67 -2.68
CA THR A 249 -2.84 22.13 -1.29
C THR A 249 -4.00 23.09 -0.97
N GLU A 250 -3.99 23.67 0.21
CA GLU A 250 -5.02 24.64 0.61
C GLU A 250 -5.06 25.89 -0.29
N ASN A 251 -3.87 26.40 -0.68
CA ASN A 251 -3.75 27.67 -1.38
C ASN A 251 -3.43 27.55 -2.87
N TYR A 252 -2.83 26.43 -3.26
CA TYR A 252 -2.28 26.28 -4.60
C TYR A 252 -2.51 24.89 -5.19
N LEU A 253 -2.53 24.89 -6.51
CA LEU A 253 -2.46 23.70 -7.34
C LEU A 253 -1.06 23.64 -7.97
N PHE A 254 -0.39 22.52 -7.81
CA PHE A 254 0.94 22.24 -8.37
C PHE A 254 0.81 21.24 -9.51
N ILE A 255 1.33 21.59 -10.67
CA ILE A 255 1.32 20.72 -11.86
C ILE A 255 2.76 20.58 -12.33
N ARG A 256 3.29 19.34 -12.33
CA ARG A 256 4.55 19.04 -12.96
C ARG A 256 4.36 19.07 -14.46
N SER A 257 5.13 19.87 -15.16
CA SER A 257 5.11 20.01 -16.61
C SER A 257 6.48 20.37 -17.12
N GLN A 258 6.97 19.67 -18.12
CA GLN A 258 8.28 19.92 -18.76
C GLN A 258 9.44 19.96 -17.74
N GLU A 259 9.45 18.99 -16.80
CA GLU A 259 10.43 18.90 -15.71
C GLU A 259 10.47 20.11 -14.77
N THR A 260 9.45 20.94 -14.77
CA THR A 260 9.25 22.05 -13.83
C THR A 260 7.92 21.91 -13.12
N VAL A 261 7.62 22.79 -12.20
CA VAL A 261 6.34 22.83 -11.50
C VAL A 261 5.66 24.17 -11.76
N LYS A 262 4.51 24.12 -12.40
CA LYS A 262 3.62 25.26 -12.58
C LYS A 262 2.68 25.35 -11.39
N VAL A 263 2.58 26.53 -10.80
CA VAL A 263 1.77 26.82 -9.62
C VAL A 263 0.60 27.69 -10.00
N TYR A 264 -0.60 27.29 -9.62
CA TYR A 264 -1.84 28.02 -9.84
C TYR A 264 -2.52 28.35 -8.51
N ASN A 265 -3.15 29.51 -8.42
CA ASN A 265 -3.98 29.87 -7.29
C ASN A 265 -5.20 28.95 -7.23
N ILE A 266 -5.50 28.37 -6.06
CA ILE A 266 -6.57 27.35 -5.95
C ILE A 266 -7.98 27.94 -6.17
N ASN A 267 -8.18 29.21 -5.84
CA ASN A 267 -9.51 29.82 -5.85
C ASN A 267 -10.04 30.13 -7.25
N ASP A 268 -9.16 30.54 -8.16
CA ASP A 268 -9.52 30.98 -9.53
C ASP A 268 -8.77 30.23 -10.64
N LEU A 269 -7.82 29.38 -10.27
CA LEU A 269 -6.96 28.63 -11.17
C LEU A 269 -6.12 29.53 -12.09
N SER A 270 -5.85 30.76 -11.68
CA SER A 270 -4.93 31.65 -12.37
C SER A 270 -3.49 31.19 -12.17
N PHE A 271 -2.68 31.27 -13.24
CA PHE A 271 -1.25 30.99 -13.16
C PHE A 271 -0.56 31.95 -12.20
N ASN A 272 0.19 31.45 -11.27
CA ASN A 272 0.94 32.22 -10.29
C ASN A 272 2.41 32.35 -10.70
N LYS A 273 3.13 31.21 -10.72
CA LYS A 273 4.53 31.16 -11.13
C LYS A 273 4.99 29.74 -11.46
N GLN A 274 6.18 29.64 -11.98
CA GLN A 274 6.90 28.39 -12.16
C GLN A 274 7.99 28.26 -11.09
N ILE A 275 8.14 27.06 -10.51
CA ILE A 275 9.17 26.72 -9.53
C ILE A 275 9.85 25.41 -9.90
N GLY A 276 11.02 25.17 -9.29
CA GLY A 276 11.77 23.94 -9.46
C GLY A 276 12.33 23.73 -10.87
N THR A 277 13.29 22.87 -10.98
CA THR A 277 13.89 22.41 -12.22
C THR A 277 14.20 20.93 -12.14
N GLU A 278 14.23 20.24 -13.28
CA GLU A 278 14.54 18.81 -13.37
C GLU A 278 13.62 17.91 -12.55
N ILE A 279 12.37 18.30 -12.30
CA ILE A 279 11.39 17.51 -11.56
C ILE A 279 10.86 16.39 -12.45
N LYS A 280 10.96 15.15 -11.99
CA LYS A 280 10.59 13.95 -12.77
C LYS A 280 9.60 13.03 -12.08
N THR A 281 9.43 13.15 -10.75
CA THR A 281 8.43 12.37 -10.01
C THR A 281 7.11 13.12 -9.88
N GLY A 282 6.12 12.45 -9.31
CA GLY A 282 4.96 13.07 -8.70
C GLY A 282 5.30 13.78 -7.39
N PHE A 283 4.25 14.17 -6.70
CA PHE A 283 4.34 14.95 -5.48
C PHE A 283 4.00 14.10 -4.24
N ALA A 284 4.64 14.43 -3.13
CA ALA A 284 4.33 13.89 -1.81
C ALA A 284 4.26 15.02 -0.78
N LEU A 285 3.15 15.14 -0.06
CA LEU A 285 3.01 16.07 1.06
C LEU A 285 3.34 15.36 2.36
N THR A 286 4.35 15.85 3.07
CA THR A 286 4.80 15.25 4.32
C THR A 286 4.10 15.86 5.53
N LYS A 287 4.22 15.20 6.66
CA LYS A 287 3.51 15.54 7.90
C LYS A 287 3.87 16.94 8.44
N ASP A 288 5.05 17.45 8.12
CA ASP A 288 5.49 18.83 8.43
C ASP A 288 4.89 19.87 7.46
N GLY A 289 4.03 19.46 6.54
CA GLY A 289 3.38 20.34 5.58
C GLY A 289 4.24 20.75 4.39
N MET A 290 5.41 20.13 4.19
CA MET A 290 6.26 20.41 3.04
C MET A 290 5.87 19.53 1.85
N LEU A 291 5.87 20.11 0.66
CA LEU A 291 5.63 19.41 -0.61
C LEU A 291 6.96 18.96 -1.19
N TRP A 292 7.02 17.67 -1.52
CA TRP A 292 8.22 17.05 -2.06
C TRP A 292 7.99 16.53 -3.46
N ALA A 293 9.01 16.66 -4.28
CA ALA A 293 9.15 16.02 -5.59
C ALA A 293 10.61 15.60 -5.76
N ALA A 294 10.95 14.95 -6.85
CA ALA A 294 12.31 14.50 -7.07
C ALA A 294 12.68 14.42 -8.56
N ASN A 295 13.99 14.36 -8.80
CA ASN A 295 14.55 13.70 -9.98
C ASN A 295 15.21 12.38 -9.57
N SER A 296 16.03 11.80 -10.44
CA SER A 296 16.63 10.47 -10.17
C SER A 296 17.57 10.42 -8.97
N ASN A 297 18.18 11.52 -8.55
CA ASN A 297 19.20 11.52 -7.49
C ASN A 297 19.09 12.66 -6.48
N LYS A 298 18.07 13.50 -6.61
CA LYS A 298 17.81 14.62 -5.71
C LYS A 298 16.35 14.63 -5.28
N LEU A 299 16.13 14.97 -4.02
CA LEU A 299 14.85 15.38 -3.49
C LEU A 299 14.72 16.90 -3.58
N VAL A 300 13.56 17.39 -3.95
CA VAL A 300 13.22 18.81 -3.97
C VAL A 300 12.10 19.05 -2.98
N LYS A 301 12.41 19.78 -1.92
CA LYS A 301 11.48 20.19 -0.87
C LYS A 301 10.98 21.58 -1.16
N SER A 302 9.69 21.79 -1.17
CA SER A 302 9.07 23.09 -1.39
C SER A 302 8.10 23.43 -0.24
N ASN A 303 8.16 24.66 0.23
CA ASN A 303 7.13 25.17 1.12
C ASN A 303 5.89 25.52 0.28
N PRO A 304 4.74 24.86 0.49
CA PRO A 304 3.58 25.08 -0.37
C PRO A 304 2.91 26.45 -0.19
N ASN A 305 3.30 27.25 0.80
CA ASN A 305 2.76 28.58 1.03
C ASN A 305 3.69 29.69 0.55
N SER A 306 4.99 29.64 0.90
CA SER A 306 5.97 30.65 0.42
C SER A 306 6.47 30.37 -1.00
N LEU A 307 6.30 29.13 -1.46
CA LEU A 307 6.78 28.63 -2.76
C LEU A 307 8.31 28.69 -2.91
N GLU A 308 9.02 28.70 -1.79
CA GLU A 308 10.46 28.52 -1.72
C GLU A 308 10.80 27.04 -1.74
N SER A 309 11.90 26.69 -2.38
CA SER A 309 12.34 25.30 -2.51
C SER A 309 13.83 25.15 -2.25
N GLU A 310 14.22 23.97 -1.76
CA GLU A 310 15.59 23.53 -1.54
C GLU A 310 15.80 22.14 -2.15
N GLU A 311 17.03 21.86 -2.60
CA GLU A 311 17.42 20.58 -3.13
C GLU A 311 18.26 19.81 -2.11
N ILE A 312 17.98 18.51 -1.97
CA ILE A 312 18.71 17.59 -1.10
C ILE A 312 19.25 16.43 -1.94
N GLN A 313 20.58 16.33 -2.00
CA GLN A 313 21.23 15.25 -2.75
C GLN A 313 21.10 13.91 -2.00
N LEU A 314 20.67 12.87 -2.69
CA LEU A 314 20.63 11.52 -2.12
C LEU A 314 22.05 10.96 -1.95
N PRO A 315 22.33 10.25 -0.84
CA PRO A 315 23.63 9.65 -0.57
C PRO A 315 23.85 8.37 -1.40
N ASN A 316 25.10 7.90 -1.44
CA ASN A 316 25.48 6.56 -1.89
C ASN A 316 25.02 6.16 -3.31
N ASN A 317 24.93 7.10 -4.23
CA ASN A 317 24.45 6.86 -5.59
C ASN A 317 23.04 6.23 -5.65
N LEU A 318 22.23 6.43 -4.65
CA LEU A 318 20.84 6.04 -4.68
C LEU A 318 20.11 6.77 -5.82
N LYS A 319 19.26 6.05 -6.51
CA LYS A 319 18.45 6.59 -7.60
C LYS A 319 16.99 6.27 -7.35
N ILE A 320 16.17 7.29 -7.39
CA ILE A 320 14.72 7.14 -7.32
C ILE A 320 14.23 6.58 -8.66
N PHE A 321 13.38 5.58 -8.60
CA PHE A 321 12.68 5.07 -9.77
C PHE A 321 11.77 6.14 -10.35
N ILE A 322 11.90 6.37 -11.65
CA ILE A 322 11.08 7.31 -12.41
C ILE A 322 10.46 6.53 -13.55
N ASP A 323 9.14 6.37 -13.49
CA ASP A 323 8.42 5.78 -14.59
C ASP A 323 8.39 6.76 -15.77
N THR A 324 8.93 6.32 -16.89
CA THR A 324 8.96 7.12 -18.12
C THR A 324 7.73 6.89 -18.99
N THR A 325 6.86 5.95 -18.64
CA THR A 325 5.80 5.51 -19.52
C THR A 325 4.45 6.16 -19.27
N TYR A 326 3.93 6.18 -18.03
CA TYR A 326 2.51 6.52 -17.82
C TYR A 326 2.22 7.38 -16.60
N LYS A 327 3.06 7.36 -15.57
CA LYS A 327 2.78 8.01 -14.31
C LYS A 327 4.00 8.59 -13.67
N PRO A 328 3.81 9.64 -12.95
CA PRO A 328 4.75 10.06 -11.95
C PRO A 328 4.78 9.00 -10.85
N SER A 329 5.93 8.45 -10.63
CA SER A 329 6.13 7.36 -9.68
C SER A 329 7.32 7.66 -8.79
N GLY A 330 7.56 6.76 -7.88
CA GLY A 330 8.79 6.71 -7.14
C GLY A 330 8.78 7.41 -5.80
N LEU A 331 7.83 8.26 -5.46
CA LEU A 331 7.83 9.06 -4.23
C LEU A 331 6.47 9.06 -3.53
N CYS A 332 6.44 8.64 -2.25
CA CYS A 332 5.27 8.74 -1.38
C CYS A 332 5.66 9.26 -0.01
N ALA A 333 4.73 9.91 0.70
CA ALA A 333 4.93 10.38 2.06
C ALA A 333 4.31 9.43 3.09
N SER A 334 4.97 9.27 4.23
CA SER A 334 4.37 8.65 5.40
C SER A 334 3.29 9.58 5.99
N ILE A 335 2.20 8.99 6.46
CA ILE A 335 1.17 9.72 7.22
C ILE A 335 1.40 9.65 8.74
N THR A 336 2.25 8.74 9.19
CA THR A 336 2.54 8.49 10.62
C THR A 336 3.79 9.19 11.09
N GLU A 337 4.79 9.32 10.22
CA GLU A 337 6.10 9.91 10.51
C GLU A 337 6.43 11.04 9.52
N ASN A 338 7.43 11.83 9.83
CA ASN A 338 7.97 12.81 8.89
C ASN A 338 9.01 12.14 7.99
N ALA A 339 8.53 11.36 7.02
CA ALA A 339 9.36 10.54 6.14
C ALA A 339 8.79 10.40 4.74
N LEU A 340 9.67 10.06 3.79
CA LEU A 340 9.34 9.72 2.41
C LEU A 340 9.76 8.27 2.12
N TYR A 341 9.00 7.60 1.25
CA TYR A 341 9.35 6.32 0.68
C TYR A 341 9.61 6.46 -0.81
N PHE A 342 10.61 5.74 -1.31
CA PHE A 342 10.87 5.67 -2.75
C PHE A 342 11.44 4.31 -3.15
N ALA A 343 11.12 3.86 -4.36
CA ALA A 343 11.74 2.70 -4.97
C ALA A 343 13.12 3.08 -5.50
N HIS A 344 14.14 2.27 -5.20
CA HIS A 344 15.45 2.42 -5.79
C HIS A 344 15.50 1.79 -7.17
N ALA A 345 16.06 2.51 -8.14
CA ALA A 345 16.23 2.05 -9.51
C ALA A 345 17.68 2.14 -9.93
N PRO A 346 18.50 1.15 -9.60
CA PRO A 346 19.89 1.11 -10.06
C PRO A 346 19.97 0.97 -11.58
N ASN A 347 18.95 0.37 -12.18
CA ASN A 347 18.78 0.16 -13.62
C ASN A 347 17.41 0.70 -14.07
N PHE A 348 16.67 -0.06 -14.88
CA PHE A 348 15.36 0.34 -15.41
C PHE A 348 14.18 0.11 -14.47
N ASN A 349 14.29 -0.86 -13.57
CA ASN A 349 13.17 -1.28 -12.73
C ASN A 349 13.37 -0.81 -11.31
N GLY A 350 12.30 -0.31 -10.68
CA GLY A 350 12.25 -0.09 -9.26
C GLY A 350 12.33 -1.43 -8.51
N THR A 351 13.17 -1.49 -7.48
CA THR A 351 13.40 -2.73 -6.72
C THR A 351 13.15 -2.49 -5.23
N ASP A 352 14.21 -2.39 -4.44
CA ASP A 352 14.12 -2.15 -3.01
C ASP A 352 13.48 -0.80 -2.69
N ILE A 353 12.74 -0.74 -1.60
CA ILE A 353 12.16 0.50 -1.09
C ILE A 353 13.08 1.07 -0.03
N TYR A 354 13.33 2.37 -0.14
CA TYR A 354 14.08 3.16 0.83
C TYR A 354 13.17 4.17 1.52
N LYS A 355 13.51 4.44 2.78
CA LYS A 355 12.86 5.47 3.61
C LYS A 355 13.86 6.59 3.86
N PHE A 356 13.45 7.82 3.55
CA PHE A 356 14.16 9.04 3.89
C PHE A 356 13.49 9.68 5.11
N ASP A 357 14.20 9.74 6.22
CA ASP A 357 13.79 10.48 7.41
C ASP A 357 14.09 11.96 7.21
N ILE A 358 13.06 12.80 7.19
CA ILE A 358 13.18 14.22 6.89
C ILE A 358 13.89 14.98 8.00
N THR A 359 13.75 14.55 9.24
CA THR A 359 14.32 15.23 10.40
C THR A 359 15.83 15.01 10.49
N THR A 360 16.27 13.78 10.26
CA THR A 360 17.69 13.41 10.36
C THR A 360 18.41 13.40 9.02
N GLN A 361 17.68 13.48 7.91
CA GLN A 361 18.14 13.30 6.53
C GLN A 361 18.83 11.96 6.28
N ASN A 362 18.53 10.95 7.10
CA ASN A 362 19.03 9.61 6.91
C ASN A 362 18.19 8.84 5.88
N VAL A 363 18.88 8.04 5.06
CA VAL A 363 18.23 7.14 4.11
C VAL A 363 18.57 5.71 4.49
N ASN A 364 17.55 4.89 4.72
CA ASN A 364 17.71 3.50 5.06
C ASN A 364 16.87 2.62 4.12
N LYS A 365 17.37 1.41 3.87
CA LYS A 365 16.56 0.39 3.19
C LYS A 365 15.36 0.07 4.10
N PHE A 366 14.17 0.16 3.53
CA PHE A 366 12.91 -0.03 4.23
C PHE A 366 12.30 -1.39 3.94
N PHE A 367 12.35 -1.82 2.67
CA PHE A 367 11.86 -3.12 2.26
C PHE A 367 12.71 -3.68 1.12
N THR A 368 12.96 -4.98 1.16
CA THR A 368 13.73 -5.67 0.10
C THR A 368 12.74 -6.29 -0.90
N ALA A 369 12.91 -5.96 -2.17
CA ALA A 369 12.10 -6.53 -3.23
C ALA A 369 12.23 -8.05 -3.30
N PRO A 370 11.14 -8.77 -3.58
CA PRO A 370 11.19 -10.21 -3.78
C PRO A 370 12.11 -10.57 -4.96
N THR A 371 12.81 -11.68 -4.85
CA THR A 371 13.70 -12.16 -5.92
C THR A 371 12.90 -12.38 -7.21
N ASN A 372 13.41 -11.90 -8.33
CA ASN A 372 12.80 -11.94 -9.66
C ASN A 372 11.52 -11.09 -9.83
N TYR A 373 11.24 -10.16 -8.92
CA TYR A 373 10.13 -9.22 -9.03
C TYR A 373 10.63 -7.78 -9.05
N SER A 374 9.86 -6.92 -9.68
CA SER A 374 10.10 -5.47 -9.73
C SER A 374 8.81 -4.71 -9.44
N GLY A 375 8.95 -3.50 -8.92
CA GLY A 375 7.83 -2.57 -8.78
C GLY A 375 7.19 -2.26 -10.13
N TYR A 376 5.86 -2.23 -10.17
CA TYR A 376 5.09 -1.91 -11.35
C TYR A 376 4.13 -0.75 -11.10
N GLY A 377 3.88 0.04 -12.12
CA GLY A 377 2.96 1.17 -12.06
C GLY A 377 3.37 2.21 -11.02
N ALA A 378 2.43 2.77 -10.29
CA ALA A 378 2.71 3.69 -9.19
C ALA A 378 3.45 3.02 -8.01
N GLY A 379 3.53 1.69 -8.00
CA GLY A 379 4.45 0.86 -7.21
C GLY A 379 4.33 0.98 -5.69
N ILE A 380 4.24 2.20 -5.17
CA ILE A 380 4.18 2.50 -3.73
C ILE A 380 2.93 3.33 -3.47
N GLN A 381 2.07 2.86 -2.56
CA GLN A 381 0.91 3.61 -2.08
C GLN A 381 0.85 3.52 -0.55
N VAL A 382 0.49 4.61 0.10
CA VAL A 382 0.31 4.64 1.56
C VAL A 382 -1.19 4.66 1.88
N ASN A 383 -1.63 3.74 2.69
CA ASN A 383 -3.02 3.70 3.15
C ASN A 383 -3.28 4.91 4.07
N PRO A 384 -4.20 5.82 3.69
CA PRO A 384 -4.45 7.04 4.44
C PRO A 384 -5.13 6.82 5.80
N GLN A 385 -5.62 5.62 6.07
CA GLN A 385 -6.31 5.31 7.33
C GLN A 385 -5.36 4.80 8.42
N ASN A 386 -4.33 4.04 8.06
CA ASN A 386 -3.47 3.36 9.04
C ASN A 386 -1.96 3.53 8.79
N GLY A 387 -1.56 4.12 7.67
CA GLY A 387 -0.16 4.36 7.32
C GLY A 387 0.60 3.15 6.78
N ASP A 388 -0.07 2.03 6.57
CA ASP A 388 0.56 0.86 5.94
C ASP A 388 0.94 1.17 4.49
N VAL A 389 2.10 0.68 4.08
CA VAL A 389 2.63 0.88 2.73
C VAL A 389 2.31 -0.34 1.88
N TYR A 390 1.68 -0.11 0.75
CA TYR A 390 1.31 -1.11 -0.24
C TYR A 390 2.29 -1.06 -1.39
N LEU A 391 2.89 -2.20 -1.71
CA LEU A 391 3.92 -2.33 -2.72
C LEU A 391 3.46 -3.31 -3.78
N ILE A 392 3.35 -2.87 -5.03
CA ILE A 392 3.01 -3.73 -6.16
C ILE A 392 4.30 -4.28 -6.77
N TYR A 393 4.44 -5.60 -6.76
CA TYR A 393 5.55 -6.30 -7.38
C TYR A 393 5.05 -7.28 -8.44
N THR A 394 5.56 -7.13 -9.65
CA THR A 394 5.26 -8.01 -10.78
C THR A 394 6.50 -8.78 -11.18
N GLU A 395 6.34 -10.05 -11.56
CA GLU A 395 7.42 -10.92 -11.98
C GLU A 395 8.20 -10.34 -13.17
N ASN A 396 9.52 -10.42 -13.10
CA ASN A 396 10.40 -9.97 -14.17
C ASN A 396 10.28 -10.87 -15.40
N GLY A 397 10.16 -10.26 -16.57
CA GLY A 397 10.06 -10.97 -17.85
C GLY A 397 9.03 -10.32 -18.76
N TRP A 398 8.61 -11.05 -19.79
CA TRP A 398 7.65 -10.62 -20.79
C TRP A 398 6.48 -11.60 -20.90
N GLY A 399 5.36 -11.16 -21.42
CA GLY A 399 4.21 -11.99 -21.68
C GLY A 399 3.56 -12.53 -20.40
N ALA A 400 3.57 -13.83 -20.15
CA ALA A 400 2.89 -14.45 -19.01
C ALA A 400 3.44 -14.02 -17.63
N HIS A 401 4.67 -13.53 -17.54
CA HIS A 401 5.24 -13.03 -16.29
C HIS A 401 4.43 -11.87 -15.69
N TYR A 402 3.83 -11.03 -16.54
CA TYR A 402 2.95 -9.94 -16.09
C TYR A 402 1.65 -10.40 -15.44
N LEU A 403 1.31 -11.68 -15.49
CA LEU A 403 0.17 -12.25 -14.76
C LEU A 403 0.50 -12.50 -13.28
N ASN A 404 1.78 -12.63 -12.95
CA ASN A 404 2.27 -12.94 -11.62
C ASN A 404 2.56 -11.64 -10.87
N THR A 405 1.58 -11.17 -10.12
CA THR A 405 1.66 -9.93 -9.34
C THR A 405 1.24 -10.17 -7.91
N TYR A 406 1.97 -9.57 -6.98
CA TYR A 406 1.65 -9.58 -5.57
C TYR A 406 1.63 -8.16 -5.01
N ILE A 407 0.74 -7.93 -4.06
CA ILE A 407 0.68 -6.69 -3.29
C ILE A 407 1.19 -7.00 -1.89
N TYR A 408 2.36 -6.47 -1.56
CA TYR A 408 2.94 -6.56 -0.24
C TYR A 408 2.40 -5.43 0.62
N VAL A 409 1.92 -5.76 1.81
CA VAL A 409 1.52 -4.78 2.81
C VAL A 409 2.57 -4.78 3.90
N VAL A 410 3.17 -3.63 4.14
CA VAL A 410 4.22 -3.46 5.14
C VAL A 410 3.85 -2.37 6.13
N ASP A 411 4.28 -2.53 7.36
CA ASP A 411 4.13 -1.51 8.39
C ASP A 411 4.91 -0.25 8.00
N GLY A 412 4.26 0.90 7.96
CA GLY A 412 4.86 2.15 7.46
C GLY A 412 5.98 2.69 8.35
N VAL A 413 6.07 2.29 9.62
CA VAL A 413 7.11 2.72 10.55
C VAL A 413 8.33 1.80 10.44
N THR A 414 8.10 0.49 10.57
CA THR A 414 9.17 -0.51 10.73
C THR A 414 9.62 -1.17 9.43
N GLY A 415 8.80 -1.15 8.39
CA GLY A 415 9.02 -1.91 7.15
C GLY A 415 8.73 -3.41 7.30
N THR A 416 8.18 -3.85 8.44
CA THR A 416 7.84 -5.24 8.66
C THR A 416 6.68 -5.67 7.76
N GLN A 417 6.83 -6.80 7.10
CA GLN A 417 5.78 -7.37 6.24
C GLN A 417 4.59 -7.83 7.08
N LYS A 418 3.43 -7.26 6.80
CA LYS A 418 2.15 -7.55 7.47
C LYS A 418 1.27 -8.52 6.68
N ALA A 419 1.41 -8.53 5.36
CA ALA A 419 0.67 -9.44 4.49
C ALA A 419 1.28 -9.52 3.09
N ILE A 420 0.94 -10.58 2.38
CA ILE A 420 1.04 -10.68 0.93
C ILE A 420 -0.37 -10.96 0.40
N ILE A 421 -0.82 -10.10 -0.50
CA ILE A 421 -2.11 -10.27 -1.17
C ILE A 421 -1.81 -10.75 -2.59
N ASP A 422 -2.25 -11.96 -2.89
CA ASP A 422 -2.11 -12.53 -4.23
C ASP A 422 -2.99 -11.76 -5.22
N TYR A 423 -2.36 -11.25 -6.28
CA TYR A 423 -2.99 -10.56 -7.39
C TYR A 423 -2.64 -11.22 -8.73
N THR A 424 -2.33 -12.50 -8.70
CA THR A 424 -2.01 -13.30 -9.89
C THR A 424 -3.27 -13.55 -10.72
N GLY A 425 -3.18 -13.42 -12.05
CA GLY A 425 -4.29 -13.72 -12.93
C GLY A 425 -4.34 -12.87 -14.20
N GLU A 426 -5.53 -12.63 -14.73
CA GLU A 426 -5.75 -11.94 -16.02
C GLU A 426 -5.65 -10.39 -15.95
N TYR A 427 -5.16 -9.83 -14.84
CA TYR A 427 -5.25 -8.39 -14.53
C TYR A 427 -4.01 -7.65 -14.99
N TRP A 428 -3.77 -7.70 -16.27
CA TRP A 428 -2.59 -7.12 -16.90
C TRP A 428 -2.32 -5.69 -16.42
N PHE A 429 -1.12 -5.51 -15.82
CA PHE A 429 -0.55 -4.21 -15.51
C PHE A 429 -1.35 -3.41 -14.47
N PRO A 430 -1.32 -3.82 -13.19
CA PRO A 430 -1.93 -3.06 -12.11
C PRO A 430 -1.24 -1.71 -11.95
N SER A 431 -1.94 -0.66 -12.30
CA SER A 431 -1.38 0.66 -12.43
C SER A 431 -1.24 1.37 -11.10
N THR A 432 -2.30 1.39 -10.29
CA THR A 432 -2.32 2.07 -9.00
C THR A 432 -3.33 1.43 -8.06
N ILE A 433 -3.06 1.55 -6.76
CA ILE A 433 -4.01 1.27 -5.69
C ILE A 433 -4.65 2.58 -5.27
N THR A 434 -5.97 2.57 -5.14
CA THR A 434 -6.75 3.72 -4.68
C THR A 434 -7.56 3.32 -3.46
N PHE A 435 -7.43 4.08 -2.38
CA PHE A 435 -8.17 3.87 -1.14
C PHE A 435 -9.46 4.69 -1.13
N GLN A 436 -10.44 4.19 -0.37
CA GLN A 436 -11.72 4.87 -0.16
C GLN A 436 -11.69 5.73 1.09
#